data_f49393e7fd8c0094d58a002133e749c6
#
_entry.id   f49393e7fd8c0094d58a002133e749c6
#
_cell.length_a   1.000
_cell.length_b   1.000
_cell.length_c   1.000
_cell.angle_alpha   90.00
_cell.angle_beta   90.00
_cell.angle_gamma   90.00
#
_symmetry.space_group_name_H-M   'P 1'
#
loop_
_entity.id
_entity.type
_entity.pdbx_description
1 polymer ?
#
loop_
_entity_poly.entity_id
_entity_poly.type
_entity_poly.pdbx_seq_one_letter_code
_entity_poly.pdbx_strand_id
1 'polypeptide(L)'
;MALASPGPSLVFRSMPTEQYHEPPGELPEDVRTFARMCTSLIEEAEAIGWYAQRLAIEQDSEAAAIMRDAQDEEFKHFSMDLEYLLRRTPLWRAVAQRVLFQPGDITENGDAAEEVFEEGPDEDEAPLIPGSDGSLGIGSLKGLQR
;
A
#
# COMPACT_ATOMS: atom_id res chain seq x y z
N MET A 1 53.19 -15.15 7.34
CA MET A 1 52.23 -14.07 7.05
C MET A 1 51.00 -14.74 6.43
N ALA A 2 49.96 -14.96 7.20
CA ALA A 2 48.76 -15.59 6.73
C ALA A 2 47.76 -14.49 6.27
N LEU A 3 47.37 -14.55 4.99
CA LEU A 3 46.36 -13.65 4.43
C LEU A 3 44.97 -14.05 4.95
N ALA A 4 44.30 -13.11 5.62
CA ALA A 4 42.96 -13.26 6.08
C ALA A 4 42.00 -13.40 4.88
N SER A 5 41.18 -14.46 4.88
CA SER A 5 40.10 -14.65 3.92
C SER A 5 39.04 -13.56 4.08
N PRO A 6 38.49 -12.99 2.99
CA PRO A 6 37.39 -12.05 3.08
C PRO A 6 36.16 -12.77 3.63
N GLY A 7 35.54 -12.19 4.66
CA GLY A 7 34.29 -12.68 5.24
C GLY A 7 33.14 -12.63 4.23
N PRO A 8 32.04 -13.35 4.51
CA PRO A 8 30.91 -13.43 3.58
C PRO A 8 30.30 -12.05 3.37
N SER A 9 30.29 -11.63 2.10
CA SER A 9 29.58 -10.46 1.63
C SER A 9 28.10 -10.64 1.97
N LEU A 10 27.56 -9.75 2.81
CA LEU A 10 26.11 -9.62 3.01
C LEU A 10 25.49 -9.20 1.68
N VAL A 11 25.09 -10.17 0.88
CA VAL A 11 24.19 -9.93 -0.24
C VAL A 11 22.85 -9.52 0.38
N PHE A 12 22.55 -8.24 0.34
CA PHE A 12 21.21 -7.72 0.62
C PHE A 12 20.32 -8.27 -0.49
N ARG A 13 19.74 -9.43 -0.24
CA ARG A 13 18.71 -9.98 -1.09
C ARG A 13 17.47 -9.13 -0.82
N SER A 14 17.12 -8.25 -1.76
CA SER A 14 15.78 -7.69 -1.83
C SER A 14 14.83 -8.88 -1.87
N MET A 15 14.14 -9.15 -0.76
CA MET A 15 13.08 -10.15 -0.72
C MET A 15 11.93 -9.56 -1.53
N PRO A 16 11.51 -10.19 -2.64
CA PRO A 16 10.27 -9.78 -3.26
C PRO A 16 9.17 -9.89 -2.21
N THR A 17 8.34 -8.86 -2.11
CA THR A 17 7.15 -8.87 -1.24
C THR A 17 6.33 -10.09 -1.61
N GLU A 18 6.14 -11.05 -0.68
CA GLU A 18 5.28 -12.19 -0.94
C GLU A 18 3.84 -11.70 -1.09
N GLN A 19 3.31 -11.80 -2.28
CA GLN A 19 1.94 -11.35 -2.59
C GLN A 19 0.88 -12.17 -1.84
N TYR A 20 1.15 -13.46 -1.58
CA TYR A 20 0.21 -14.37 -0.93
C TYR A 20 0.81 -14.97 0.34
N HIS A 21 0.04 -14.90 1.43
CA HIS A 21 0.35 -15.58 2.70
C HIS A 21 -0.42 -16.88 2.87
N GLU A 22 -1.39 -17.14 2.00
CA GLU A 22 -2.21 -18.35 1.94
C GLU A 22 -2.08 -19.00 0.55
N PRO A 23 -2.35 -20.31 0.40
CA PRO A 23 -2.26 -20.97 -0.89
C PRO A 23 -3.14 -20.30 -1.94
N PRO A 24 -2.58 -19.79 -3.05
CA PRO A 24 -3.36 -19.01 -4.02
C PRO A 24 -4.54 -19.76 -4.64
N GLY A 25 -4.45 -21.10 -4.71
CA GLY A 25 -5.53 -21.94 -5.22
C GLY A 25 -6.75 -22.06 -4.31
N GLU A 26 -6.60 -21.70 -3.03
CA GLU A 26 -7.67 -21.71 -2.02
C GLU A 26 -8.33 -20.34 -1.87
N LEU A 27 -7.68 -19.27 -2.38
CA LEU A 27 -8.20 -17.91 -2.30
C LEU A 27 -9.23 -17.64 -3.40
N PRO A 28 -10.36 -16.99 -3.07
CA PRO A 28 -11.30 -16.44 -4.05
C PRO A 28 -10.60 -15.50 -5.05
N GLU A 29 -11.17 -15.35 -6.24
CA GLU A 29 -10.54 -14.56 -7.31
C GLU A 29 -10.48 -13.06 -6.98
N ASP A 30 -11.49 -12.51 -6.33
CA ASP A 30 -11.55 -11.13 -5.86
C ASP A 30 -10.48 -10.84 -4.80
N VAL A 31 -10.25 -11.77 -3.85
CA VAL A 31 -9.17 -11.68 -2.86
C VAL A 31 -7.80 -11.72 -3.52
N ARG A 32 -7.61 -12.58 -4.52
CA ARG A 32 -6.36 -12.61 -5.31
C ARG A 32 -6.14 -11.32 -6.08
N THR A 33 -7.19 -10.75 -6.65
CA THR A 33 -7.11 -9.46 -7.34
C THR A 33 -6.78 -8.33 -6.38
N PHE A 34 -7.42 -8.31 -5.21
CA PHE A 34 -7.11 -7.35 -4.14
C PHE A 34 -5.64 -7.43 -3.72
N ALA A 35 -5.12 -8.63 -3.46
CA ALA A 35 -3.72 -8.84 -3.11
C ALA A 35 -2.76 -8.36 -4.20
N ARG A 36 -3.05 -8.61 -5.49
CA ARG A 36 -2.26 -8.07 -6.61
C ARG A 36 -2.21 -6.55 -6.61
N MET A 37 -3.35 -5.89 -6.38
CA MET A 37 -3.41 -4.42 -6.36
C MET A 37 -2.71 -3.83 -5.13
N CYS A 38 -2.73 -4.52 -3.99
CA CYS A 38 -1.90 -4.13 -2.84
C CYS A 38 -0.40 -4.22 -3.17
N THR A 39 0.02 -5.28 -3.87
CA THR A 39 1.42 -5.43 -4.32
C THR A 39 1.79 -4.34 -5.32
N SER A 40 0.96 -4.04 -6.31
CA SER A 40 1.15 -2.90 -7.22
C SER A 40 1.37 -1.59 -6.45
N LEU A 41 0.48 -1.26 -5.51
CA LEU A 41 0.61 -0.04 -4.70
C LEU A 41 1.95 0.04 -3.95
N ILE A 42 2.45 -1.09 -3.44
CA ILE A 42 3.76 -1.17 -2.79
C ILE A 42 4.88 -0.89 -3.78
N GLU A 43 4.83 -1.50 -4.98
CA GLU A 43 5.83 -1.34 -6.03
C GLU A 43 5.91 0.12 -6.50
N GLU A 44 4.78 0.81 -6.65
CA GLU A 44 4.74 2.23 -7.01
C GLU A 44 5.33 3.12 -5.90
N ALA A 45 5.00 2.83 -4.63
CA ALA A 45 5.58 3.56 -3.50
C ALA A 45 7.12 3.38 -3.43
N GLU A 46 7.63 2.17 -3.67
CA GLU A 46 9.06 1.87 -3.73
C GLU A 46 9.71 2.63 -4.90
N ALA A 47 9.10 2.62 -6.09
CA ALA A 47 9.63 3.32 -7.27
C ALA A 47 9.73 4.83 -7.03
N ILE A 48 8.70 5.45 -6.45
CA ILE A 48 8.73 6.86 -6.03
C ILE A 48 9.93 7.16 -5.13
N GLY A 49 10.14 6.30 -4.11
CA GLY A 49 11.25 6.43 -3.17
C GLY A 49 12.62 6.24 -3.84
N TRP A 50 12.75 5.31 -4.78
CA TRP A 50 14.00 5.07 -5.51
C TRP A 50 14.34 6.21 -6.46
N TYR A 51 13.37 6.75 -7.19
CA TYR A 51 13.60 7.92 -8.04
C TYR A 51 13.99 9.16 -7.22
N ALA A 52 13.36 9.37 -6.06
CA ALA A 52 13.77 10.46 -5.17
C ALA A 52 15.24 10.35 -4.73
N GLN A 53 15.71 9.14 -4.39
CA GLN A 53 17.11 8.90 -4.02
C GLN A 53 18.06 9.10 -5.20
N ARG A 54 17.72 8.59 -6.39
CA ARG A 54 18.54 8.75 -7.61
C ARG A 54 18.67 10.20 -8.00
N LEU A 55 17.56 10.94 -8.02
CA LEU A 55 17.53 12.36 -8.36
C LEU A 55 18.34 13.23 -7.38
N ALA A 56 18.47 12.81 -6.13
CA ALA A 56 19.24 13.56 -5.13
C ALA A 56 20.77 13.56 -5.42
N ILE A 57 21.26 12.62 -6.21
CA ILE A 57 22.71 12.47 -6.49
C ILE A 57 23.05 12.55 -7.97
N GLU A 58 22.07 12.55 -8.89
CA GLU A 58 22.30 12.58 -10.33
C GLU A 58 22.85 13.95 -10.77
N GLN A 59 23.95 13.92 -11.53
CA GLN A 59 24.64 15.10 -12.02
C GLN A 59 24.34 15.40 -13.49
N ASP A 60 23.96 14.37 -14.25
CA ASP A 60 23.59 14.53 -15.65
C ASP A 60 22.15 15.06 -15.75
N SER A 61 22.01 16.22 -16.38
CA SER A 61 20.72 16.91 -16.46
C SER A 61 19.70 16.19 -17.34
N GLU A 62 20.15 15.47 -18.37
CA GLU A 62 19.27 14.71 -19.26
C GLU A 62 18.78 13.44 -18.55
N ALA A 63 19.67 12.71 -17.86
CA ALA A 63 19.32 11.58 -17.04
C ALA A 63 18.35 11.98 -15.90
N ALA A 64 18.62 13.10 -15.22
CA ALA A 64 17.73 13.62 -14.18
C ALA A 64 16.35 14.00 -14.72
N ALA A 65 16.26 14.53 -15.94
CA ALA A 65 14.98 14.86 -16.58
C ALA A 65 14.15 13.58 -16.86
N ILE A 66 14.78 12.53 -17.37
CA ILE A 66 14.13 11.22 -17.61
C ILE A 66 13.64 10.61 -16.30
N MET A 67 14.48 10.63 -15.26
CA MET A 67 14.10 10.09 -13.94
C MET A 67 12.93 10.86 -13.30
N ARG A 68 12.87 12.17 -13.52
CA ARG A 68 11.77 13.01 -13.00
C ARG A 68 10.47 12.70 -13.72
N ASP A 69 10.49 12.59 -15.04
CA ASP A 69 9.35 12.19 -15.85
C ASP A 69 8.82 10.82 -15.40
N ALA A 70 9.69 9.84 -15.21
CA ALA A 70 9.31 8.54 -14.69
C ALA A 70 8.69 8.64 -13.27
N GLN A 71 9.28 9.43 -12.37
CA GLN A 71 8.70 9.60 -11.01
C GLN A 71 7.30 10.22 -11.05
N ASP A 72 7.06 11.17 -11.94
CA ASP A 72 5.75 11.81 -12.09
C ASP A 72 4.68 10.81 -12.54
N GLU A 73 5.03 9.83 -13.38
CA GLU A 73 4.14 8.73 -13.76
C GLU A 73 3.82 7.82 -12.56
N GLU A 74 4.80 7.55 -11.67
CA GLU A 74 4.56 6.72 -10.49
C GLU A 74 3.60 7.39 -9.47
N PHE A 75 3.61 8.71 -9.35
CA PHE A 75 2.59 9.42 -8.54
C PHE A 75 1.17 9.16 -9.05
N LYS A 76 1.00 9.13 -10.36
CA LYS A 76 -0.29 8.83 -11.00
C LYS A 76 -0.69 7.37 -10.75
N HIS A 77 0.21 6.42 -10.97
CA HIS A 77 -0.05 4.99 -10.79
C HIS A 77 -0.40 4.66 -9.34
N PHE A 78 0.40 5.14 -8.39
CA PHE A 78 0.10 5.00 -6.95
C PHE A 78 -1.30 5.49 -6.60
N SER A 79 -1.69 6.66 -7.11
CA SER A 79 -3.01 7.24 -6.83
C SER A 79 -4.14 6.42 -7.44
N MET A 80 -3.93 5.83 -8.62
CA MET A 80 -4.91 4.95 -9.27
C MET A 80 -5.09 3.64 -8.50
N ASP A 81 -4.00 3.02 -8.06
CA ASP A 81 -4.02 1.79 -7.30
C ASP A 81 -4.68 1.98 -5.93
N LEU A 82 -4.35 3.07 -5.24
CA LEU A 82 -4.97 3.43 -3.97
C LEU A 82 -6.48 3.63 -4.14
N GLU A 83 -6.92 4.41 -5.13
CA GLU A 83 -8.35 4.64 -5.37
C GLU A 83 -9.08 3.33 -5.74
N TYR A 84 -8.45 2.44 -6.50
CA TYR A 84 -9.00 1.12 -6.81
C TYR A 84 -9.28 0.31 -5.53
N LEU A 85 -8.34 0.29 -4.59
CA LEU A 85 -8.45 -0.43 -3.31
C LEU A 85 -9.52 0.21 -2.40
N LEU A 86 -9.54 1.54 -2.30
CA LEU A 86 -10.51 2.27 -1.49
C LEU A 86 -11.96 2.07 -1.98
N ARG A 87 -12.18 2.03 -3.29
CA ARG A 87 -13.51 1.74 -3.86
C ARG A 87 -14.04 0.35 -3.50
N ARG A 88 -13.16 -0.59 -3.21
CA ARG A 88 -13.50 -1.98 -2.88
C ARG A 88 -13.54 -2.27 -1.39
N THR A 89 -13.09 -1.34 -0.58
CA THR A 89 -13.03 -1.48 0.88
C THR A 89 -13.69 -0.26 1.52
N PRO A 90 -15.05 -0.26 1.67
CA PRO A 90 -15.79 0.90 2.18
C PRO A 90 -15.26 1.42 3.52
N LEU A 91 -14.93 0.52 4.45
CA LEU A 91 -14.36 0.91 5.73
C LEU A 91 -13.00 1.61 5.59
N TRP A 92 -12.10 1.10 4.74
CA TRP A 92 -10.82 1.78 4.48
C TRP A 92 -11.02 3.13 3.79
N ARG A 93 -11.98 3.20 2.84
CA ARG A 93 -12.35 4.46 2.20
C ARG A 93 -12.82 5.49 3.22
N ALA A 94 -13.71 5.12 4.14
CA ALA A 94 -14.21 6.02 5.18
C ALA A 94 -13.09 6.53 6.11
N VAL A 95 -12.16 5.65 6.52
CA VAL A 95 -10.96 6.04 7.26
C VAL A 95 -10.09 6.99 6.43
N ALA A 96 -9.84 6.66 5.15
CA ALA A 96 -9.02 7.49 4.27
C ALA A 96 -9.61 8.91 4.09
N GLN A 97 -10.91 9.04 3.98
CA GLN A 97 -11.59 10.33 3.88
C GLN A 97 -11.41 11.22 5.13
N ARG A 98 -11.23 10.62 6.31
CA ARG A 98 -10.97 11.35 7.55
C ARG A 98 -9.51 11.80 7.68
N VAL A 99 -8.58 11.19 6.93
CA VAL A 99 -7.14 11.45 7.02
C VAL A 99 -6.61 12.21 5.80
N LEU A 100 -6.93 11.74 4.58
CA LEU A 100 -6.37 12.29 3.35
C LEU A 100 -6.95 13.66 3.03
N PHE A 101 -6.06 14.60 2.71
CA PHE A 101 -6.41 15.99 2.32
C PHE A 101 -7.14 16.79 3.41
N GLN A 102 -7.16 16.30 4.65
CA GLN A 102 -7.73 17.04 5.77
C GLN A 102 -6.73 18.08 6.30
N PRO A 103 -7.19 19.28 6.72
CA PRO A 103 -6.33 20.24 7.40
C PRO A 103 -5.99 19.77 8.82
N GLY A 104 -4.93 20.34 9.39
CA GLY A 104 -4.54 20.07 10.78
C GLY A 104 -3.44 19.03 10.91
N ASP A 105 -3.34 18.43 12.08
CA ASP A 105 -2.35 17.39 12.37
C ASP A 105 -2.80 16.03 11.83
N ILE A 106 -1.89 15.34 11.13
CA ILE A 106 -2.19 14.04 10.49
C ILE A 106 -2.49 12.97 11.54
N THR A 107 -1.81 12.99 12.69
CA THR A 107 -2.01 12.00 13.74
C THR A 107 -3.33 12.21 14.46
N GLU A 108 -3.70 13.47 14.73
CA GLU A 108 -5.01 13.81 15.31
C GLU A 108 -6.16 13.40 14.36
N ASN A 109 -6.00 13.64 13.05
CA ASN A 109 -6.95 13.17 12.04
C ASN A 109 -7.05 11.64 12.01
N GLY A 110 -5.91 10.94 12.19
CA GLY A 110 -5.86 9.49 12.30
C GLY A 110 -6.61 8.96 13.50
N ASP A 111 -6.40 9.55 14.68
CA ASP A 111 -7.10 9.17 15.92
C ASP A 111 -8.62 9.42 15.79
N ALA A 112 -9.04 10.54 15.22
CA ALA A 112 -10.45 10.83 14.96
C ALA A 112 -11.08 9.87 13.93
N ALA A 113 -10.30 9.33 13.01
CA ALA A 113 -10.79 8.34 12.05
C ALA A 113 -11.13 6.98 12.69
N GLU A 114 -10.69 6.69 13.92
CA GLU A 114 -11.05 5.47 14.65
C GLU A 114 -12.56 5.39 14.96
N GLU A 115 -13.24 6.53 15.03
CA GLU A 115 -14.70 6.59 15.21
C GLU A 115 -15.46 5.83 14.12
N VAL A 116 -14.91 5.78 12.90
CA VAL A 116 -15.48 5.02 11.77
C VAL A 116 -15.61 3.52 12.07
N PHE A 117 -14.76 2.97 12.95
CA PHE A 117 -14.83 1.55 13.33
C PHE A 117 -16.03 1.24 14.25
N GLU A 118 -16.55 2.24 14.95
CA GLU A 118 -17.71 2.11 15.84
C GLU A 118 -19.03 2.40 15.10
N GLU A 119 -19.00 3.42 14.21
CA GLU A 119 -20.18 3.88 13.47
C GLU A 119 -20.43 3.08 12.19
N GLY A 120 -19.39 2.46 11.63
CA GLY A 120 -19.40 1.84 10.29
C GLY A 120 -19.29 2.88 9.17
N PRO A 121 -19.09 2.43 7.91
CA PRO A 121 -19.15 3.32 6.76
C PRO A 121 -20.59 3.81 6.54
N ASP A 122 -20.75 5.04 6.03
CA ASP A 122 -22.05 5.61 5.72
C ASP A 122 -22.88 4.69 4.82
N GLU A 123 -24.14 4.42 5.20
CA GLU A 123 -25.04 3.48 4.48
C GLU A 123 -25.33 3.91 3.02
N ASP A 124 -25.10 5.18 2.69
CA ASP A 124 -25.27 5.72 1.33
C ASP A 124 -24.10 5.39 0.37
N GLU A 125 -22.96 4.90 0.87
CA GLU A 125 -21.86 4.38 0.06
C GLU A 125 -22.00 2.87 -0.21
N ALA A 126 -23.02 2.50 -0.98
CA ALA A 126 -23.15 1.12 -1.45
C ALA A 126 -21.88 0.68 -2.18
N PRO A 127 -21.35 -0.54 -1.93
CA PRO A 127 -20.16 -1.02 -2.63
C PRO A 127 -20.42 -0.99 -4.13
N LEU A 128 -19.50 -0.36 -4.88
CA LEU A 128 -19.58 -0.25 -6.35
C LEU A 128 -19.44 -1.61 -7.08
N ILE A 129 -19.33 -2.70 -6.32
CA ILE A 129 -19.29 -4.07 -6.84
C ILE A 129 -20.57 -4.77 -6.41
N PRO A 130 -21.47 -5.13 -7.35
CA PRO A 130 -22.64 -5.96 -7.04
C PRO A 130 -22.18 -7.31 -6.49
N GLY A 131 -22.52 -7.61 -5.24
CA GLY A 131 -22.28 -8.91 -4.62
C GLY A 131 -21.17 -8.97 -3.57
N SER A 132 -20.45 -7.90 -3.28
CA SER A 132 -19.60 -7.83 -2.10
C SER A 132 -20.42 -7.27 -0.94
N ASP A 133 -20.66 -8.10 0.08
CA ASP A 133 -21.34 -7.70 1.33
C ASP A 133 -20.47 -6.83 2.26
N GLY A 134 -19.39 -6.26 1.73
CA GLY A 134 -18.45 -5.41 2.48
C GLY A 134 -17.59 -6.16 3.50
N SER A 135 -17.82 -7.44 3.68
CA SER A 135 -17.06 -8.26 4.62
C SER A 135 -15.94 -8.99 3.90
N LEU A 136 -14.70 -8.58 4.12
CA LEU A 136 -13.53 -9.38 3.72
C LEU A 136 -13.34 -10.63 4.61
N GLY A 137 -14.34 -10.98 5.44
CA GLY A 137 -14.27 -12.17 6.30
C GLY A 137 -13.08 -12.20 7.29
N ILE A 138 -12.43 -11.06 7.49
CA ILE A 138 -11.39 -10.91 8.50
C ILE A 138 -12.10 -10.81 9.84
N GLY A 139 -12.33 -11.97 10.45
CA GLY A 139 -12.98 -12.10 11.72
C GLY A 139 -12.33 -11.19 12.76
N SER A 140 -13.17 -10.47 13.49
CA SER A 140 -12.78 -9.66 14.63
C SER A 140 -11.88 -10.46 15.57
N LEU A 141 -10.62 -10.04 15.76
CA LEU A 141 -9.69 -10.55 16.76
C LEU A 141 -10.09 -10.15 18.21
N LYS A 142 -11.31 -9.63 18.43
CA LYS A 142 -11.88 -9.41 19.76
C LYS A 142 -12.40 -10.74 20.32
N GLY A 143 -11.54 -11.56 20.92
CA GLY A 143 -12.02 -12.78 21.57
C GLY A 143 -10.96 -13.73 22.11
N LEU A 144 -9.72 -13.29 22.42
CA LEU A 144 -8.77 -14.08 23.19
C LEU A 144 -8.32 -13.28 24.43
N GLN A 145 -9.25 -13.15 25.39
CA GLN A 145 -8.88 -13.05 26.79
C GLN A 145 -8.84 -14.48 27.36
N ARG A 146 -7.60 -14.97 27.59
CA ARG A 146 -7.22 -15.76 28.79
C ARG A 146 -5.73 -15.84 28.90
#